data_db69cbe59742d2f2be22316e95278e74
#
_entry.id   db69cbe59742d2f2be22316e95278e74
#
_cell.length_a   1.000
_cell.length_b   1.000
_cell.length_c   1.000
_cell.angle_alpha   90.00
_cell.angle_beta   90.00
_cell.angle_gamma   90.00
#
_symmetry.space_group_name_H-M   'P 1'
#
loop_
_entity.id
_entity.type
_entity.pdbx_description
1 polymer ?
#
loop_
_entity_poly.entity_id
_entity_poly.type
_entity_poly.pdbx_seq_one_letter_code
_entity_poly.pdbx_strand_id
1 'polypeptide(L)'
;MEVPKKILYVSGSIGLGHVTRDLAIAGQLRKQYPEVELSWLASHPATIPLKEAGEKLLPQADMYANDSVPAENAARGFGMNILKYASKTRREWAHNVKIFRQIISKGKFDVVIGDETYEIGISLSMKLVRLKVPFVMIYDFFGLDSVTENPIEKLGVYTWNWIWAKTDRKLLSGQKNLALFAGEPEDVPDTGLGFFLPNRRDHAKTYYKFTGYILPFDPAQYADKTRFMSQGG
;
A
#
# COMPACT_ATOMS: atom_id res chain seq x y z
N MET A 1 16.79 19.93 2.53
CA MET A 1 16.72 18.72 1.69
C MET A 1 16.35 19.15 0.28
N GLU A 2 17.04 18.63 -0.71
CA GLU A 2 16.70 18.85 -2.10
C GLU A 2 15.37 18.16 -2.43
N VAL A 3 14.51 18.80 -3.22
CA VAL A 3 13.21 18.24 -3.60
C VAL A 3 13.44 17.03 -4.52
N PRO A 4 12.84 15.85 -4.25
CA PRO A 4 12.99 14.69 -5.11
C PRO A 4 12.41 14.98 -6.49
N LYS A 5 13.19 14.71 -7.54
CA LYS A 5 12.80 14.97 -8.93
C LYS A 5 12.21 13.73 -9.59
N LYS A 6 12.68 12.54 -9.21
CA LYS A 6 12.27 11.27 -9.83
C LYS A 6 11.74 10.31 -8.79
N ILE A 7 10.48 9.97 -8.90
CA ILE A 7 9.78 9.07 -7.99
C ILE A 7 9.37 7.81 -8.74
N LEU A 8 9.69 6.65 -8.16
CA LEU A 8 9.05 5.39 -8.53
C LEU A 8 7.82 5.21 -7.64
N TYR A 9 6.65 5.18 -8.26
CA TYR A 9 5.39 4.87 -7.58
C TYR A 9 4.97 3.43 -7.90
N VAL A 10 4.86 2.59 -6.88
CA VAL A 10 4.38 1.22 -7.00
C VAL A 10 2.98 1.18 -6.42
N SER A 11 1.98 1.08 -7.29
CA SER A 11 0.57 1.08 -6.89
C SER A 11 0.11 -0.33 -6.56
N GLY A 12 -0.62 -0.47 -5.47
CA GLY A 12 -1.25 -1.73 -5.09
C GLY A 12 -2.24 -2.22 -6.16
N SER A 13 -2.36 -3.53 -6.28
CA SER A 13 -3.18 -4.16 -7.33
C SER A 13 -4.50 -4.73 -6.84
N ILE A 14 -4.78 -4.67 -5.55
CA ILE A 14 -6.02 -5.18 -4.96
C ILE A 14 -7.14 -4.15 -5.13
N GLY A 15 -7.87 -4.25 -6.25
CA GLY A 15 -8.96 -3.34 -6.59
C GLY A 15 -8.52 -1.99 -7.15
N LEU A 16 -9.50 -1.15 -7.52
CA LEU A 16 -9.25 0.16 -8.13
C LEU A 16 -9.17 1.31 -7.10
N GLY A 17 -9.51 1.05 -5.85
CA GLY A 17 -9.48 2.06 -4.77
C GLY A 17 -8.09 2.63 -4.54
N HIS A 18 -7.08 1.75 -4.50
CA HIS A 18 -5.69 2.14 -4.31
C HIS A 18 -5.20 3.08 -5.42
N VAL A 19 -5.35 2.68 -6.68
CA VAL A 19 -4.88 3.50 -7.80
C VAL A 19 -5.62 4.84 -7.91
N THR A 20 -6.89 4.90 -7.52
CA THR A 20 -7.64 6.16 -7.47
C THR A 20 -7.07 7.11 -6.41
N ARG A 21 -6.75 6.59 -5.23
CA ARG A 21 -6.05 7.30 -4.16
C ARG A 21 -4.66 7.77 -4.61
N ASP A 22 -3.91 6.86 -5.23
CA ASP A 22 -2.57 7.13 -5.71
C ASP A 22 -2.52 8.25 -6.75
N LEU A 23 -3.49 8.28 -7.67
CA LEU A 23 -3.65 9.37 -8.64
C LEU A 23 -3.96 10.70 -7.96
N ALA A 24 -4.77 10.70 -6.89
CA ALA A 24 -5.04 11.91 -6.12
C ALA A 24 -3.75 12.43 -5.44
N ILE A 25 -2.95 11.53 -4.84
CA ILE A 25 -1.65 11.87 -4.25
C ILE A 25 -0.70 12.42 -5.31
N ALA A 26 -0.60 11.77 -6.47
CA ALA A 26 0.23 12.19 -7.59
C ALA A 26 -0.16 13.59 -8.09
N GLY A 27 -1.46 13.86 -8.18
CA GLY A 27 -1.99 15.18 -8.52
C GLY A 27 -1.57 16.26 -7.53
N GLN A 28 -1.59 15.97 -6.24
CA GLN A 28 -1.14 16.91 -5.20
C GLN A 28 0.39 17.11 -5.22
N LEU A 29 1.14 16.03 -5.45
CA LEU A 29 2.59 16.12 -5.59
C LEU A 29 2.98 17.05 -6.75
N ARG A 30 2.33 16.94 -7.91
CA ARG A 30 2.59 17.83 -9.06
C ARG A 30 2.16 19.27 -8.85
N LYS A 31 1.08 19.50 -8.09
CA LYS A 31 0.69 20.87 -7.72
C LYS A 31 1.73 21.56 -6.85
N GLN A 32 2.33 20.82 -5.92
CA GLN A 32 3.34 21.37 -5.00
C GLN A 32 4.73 21.38 -5.61
N TYR A 33 5.04 20.41 -6.46
CA TYR A 33 6.34 20.20 -7.10
C TYR A 33 6.16 19.94 -8.60
N PRO A 34 5.96 20.99 -9.42
CA PRO A 34 5.68 20.83 -10.85
C PRO A 34 6.75 20.08 -11.64
N GLU A 35 7.99 20.09 -11.16
CA GLU A 35 9.15 19.43 -11.78
C GLU A 35 9.26 17.92 -11.45
N VAL A 36 8.32 17.37 -10.64
CA VAL A 36 8.43 15.97 -10.23
C VAL A 36 8.09 15.04 -11.39
N GLU A 37 8.97 14.10 -11.65
CA GLU A 37 8.77 13.01 -12.60
C GLU A 37 8.28 11.76 -11.86
N LEU A 38 7.07 11.32 -12.15
CA LEU A 38 6.52 10.06 -11.63
C LEU A 38 6.67 8.97 -12.68
N SER A 39 7.19 7.81 -12.27
CA SER A 39 7.21 6.59 -13.06
C SER A 39 6.45 5.51 -12.30
N TRP A 40 5.53 4.83 -12.95
CA TRP A 40 4.61 3.92 -12.29
C TRP A 40 4.94 2.47 -12.56
N LEU A 41 4.87 1.66 -11.52
CA LEU A 41 4.85 0.20 -11.57
C LEU A 41 3.53 -0.27 -10.96
N ALA A 42 2.69 -0.89 -11.77
CA ALA A 42 1.41 -1.42 -11.34
C ALA A 42 1.04 -2.61 -12.22
N SER A 43 0.20 -3.50 -11.72
CA SER A 43 -0.38 -4.58 -12.52
C SER A 43 -1.80 -4.23 -12.98
N HIS A 44 -2.33 -4.99 -13.93
CA HIS A 44 -3.75 -4.91 -14.27
C HIS A 44 -4.62 -5.33 -13.05
N PRO A 45 -5.75 -4.64 -12.73
CA PRO A 45 -6.42 -3.60 -13.51
C PRO A 45 -5.96 -2.15 -13.22
N ALA A 46 -5.07 -1.92 -12.25
CA ALA A 46 -4.61 -0.56 -11.89
C ALA A 46 -3.95 0.18 -13.06
N THR A 47 -3.39 -0.54 -14.04
CA THR A 47 -2.82 0.05 -15.25
C THR A 47 -3.85 0.77 -16.13
N ILE A 48 -5.15 0.46 -16.01
CA ILE A 48 -6.22 1.12 -16.83
C ILE A 48 -6.34 2.59 -16.43
N PRO A 49 -6.72 2.95 -15.19
CA PRO A 49 -6.87 4.35 -14.82
C PRO A 49 -5.55 5.13 -14.89
N LEU A 50 -4.41 4.48 -14.70
CA LEU A 50 -3.11 5.13 -14.89
C LEU A 50 -2.88 5.55 -16.35
N LYS A 51 -3.20 4.69 -17.31
CA LYS A 51 -3.12 5.01 -18.74
C LYS A 51 -4.11 6.10 -19.13
N GLU A 52 -5.33 6.03 -18.65
CA GLU A 52 -6.38 7.05 -18.88
C GLU A 52 -5.98 8.43 -18.34
N ALA A 53 -5.28 8.45 -17.20
CA ALA A 53 -4.71 9.67 -16.61
C ALA A 53 -3.43 10.16 -17.31
N GLY A 54 -2.93 9.46 -18.34
CA GLY A 54 -1.70 9.81 -19.06
C GLY A 54 -0.42 9.57 -18.26
N GLU A 55 -0.48 8.67 -17.26
CA GLU A 55 0.66 8.37 -16.40
C GLU A 55 1.74 7.54 -17.10
N LYS A 56 3.01 7.79 -16.76
CA LYS A 56 4.16 7.07 -17.32
C LYS A 56 4.33 5.72 -16.67
N LEU A 57 3.74 4.69 -17.26
CA LEU A 57 3.98 3.29 -16.85
C LEU A 57 5.36 2.81 -17.30
N LEU A 58 6.04 2.11 -16.40
CA LEU A 58 7.28 1.40 -16.76
C LEU A 58 6.93 0.17 -17.62
N PRO A 59 7.79 -0.20 -18.59
CA PRO A 59 7.58 -1.40 -19.42
C PRO A 59 7.42 -2.69 -18.60
N GLN A 60 7.99 -2.73 -17.40
CA GLN A 60 7.90 -3.86 -16.49
C GLN A 60 6.49 -4.05 -15.88
N ALA A 61 5.59 -3.07 -16.01
CA ALA A 61 4.21 -3.19 -15.58
C ALA A 61 3.48 -4.37 -16.25
N ASP A 62 3.79 -4.67 -17.51
CA ASP A 62 3.20 -5.80 -18.23
C ASP A 62 3.58 -7.17 -17.64
N MET A 63 4.67 -7.24 -16.88
CA MET A 63 5.15 -8.46 -16.22
C MET A 63 4.87 -8.46 -14.71
N TYR A 64 4.35 -7.36 -14.16
CA TYR A 64 4.11 -7.24 -12.72
C TYR A 64 2.84 -8.02 -12.36
N ALA A 65 3.00 -8.99 -11.45
CA ALA A 65 1.91 -9.90 -11.11
C ALA A 65 0.81 -9.19 -10.31
N ASN A 66 -0.42 -9.61 -10.53
CA ASN A 66 -1.62 -9.07 -9.91
C ASN A 66 -2.07 -9.93 -8.72
N ASP A 67 -2.26 -9.29 -7.57
CA ASP A 67 -2.73 -9.94 -6.35
C ASP A 67 -4.28 -9.95 -6.22
N SER A 68 -5.01 -9.26 -7.10
CA SER A 68 -6.49 -9.19 -7.03
C SER A 68 -7.13 -10.57 -7.14
N VAL A 69 -6.71 -11.39 -8.10
CA VAL A 69 -7.28 -12.73 -8.31
C VAL A 69 -7.00 -13.66 -7.12
N PRO A 70 -5.76 -13.76 -6.58
CA PRO A 70 -5.53 -14.47 -5.32
C PRO A 70 -6.33 -13.93 -4.15
N ALA A 71 -6.47 -12.61 -4.01
CA ALA A 71 -7.25 -11.99 -2.95
C ALA A 71 -8.75 -12.33 -3.05
N GLU A 72 -9.37 -12.17 -4.22
CA GLU A 72 -10.77 -12.55 -4.47
C GLU A 72 -11.01 -14.02 -4.17
N ASN A 73 -10.12 -14.90 -4.62
CA ASN A 73 -10.21 -16.34 -4.36
C ASN A 73 -10.06 -16.73 -2.89
N ALA A 74 -9.41 -15.89 -2.08
CA ALA A 74 -9.22 -16.11 -0.65
C ALA A 74 -10.29 -15.43 0.20
N ALA A 75 -11.01 -14.44 -0.37
CA ALA A 75 -12.06 -13.69 0.30
C ALA A 75 -13.23 -14.60 0.70
N ARG A 76 -13.82 -14.31 1.87
CA ARG A 76 -15.03 -14.93 2.39
C ARG A 76 -15.84 -13.87 3.13
N GLY A 77 -16.90 -13.37 2.51
CA GLY A 77 -17.66 -12.25 3.05
C GLY A 77 -16.77 -11.03 3.26
N PHE A 78 -16.68 -10.55 4.49
CA PHE A 78 -15.83 -9.39 4.85
C PHE A 78 -14.40 -9.78 5.29
N GLY A 79 -14.01 -11.05 5.18
CA GLY A 79 -12.70 -11.53 5.60
C GLY A 79 -11.94 -12.25 4.48
N MET A 80 -10.67 -12.55 4.74
CA MET A 80 -9.78 -13.24 3.82
C MET A 80 -9.09 -14.41 4.52
N ASN A 81 -9.11 -15.60 3.89
CA ASN A 81 -8.32 -16.73 4.37
C ASN A 81 -6.84 -16.50 4.05
N ILE A 82 -6.08 -16.05 5.05
CA ILE A 82 -4.69 -15.65 4.90
C ILE A 82 -3.76 -16.77 4.44
N LEU A 83 -4.01 -18.01 4.85
CA LEU A 83 -3.18 -19.15 4.44
C LEU A 83 -3.36 -19.46 2.96
N LYS A 84 -4.61 -19.42 2.49
CA LYS A 84 -4.95 -19.62 1.09
C LYS A 84 -4.36 -18.49 0.23
N TYR A 85 -4.45 -17.26 0.70
CA TYR A 85 -3.85 -16.11 0.04
C TYR A 85 -2.33 -16.27 -0.04
N ALA A 86 -1.65 -16.43 1.09
CA ALA A 86 -0.19 -16.55 1.14
C ALA A 86 0.37 -17.70 0.30
N SER A 87 -0.34 -18.84 0.27
CA SER A 87 0.10 -19.99 -0.55
C SER A 87 0.05 -19.71 -2.04
N LYS A 88 -0.93 -18.90 -2.50
CA LYS A 88 -1.12 -18.56 -3.90
C LYS A 88 -0.22 -17.42 -4.35
N THR A 89 -0.03 -16.40 -3.50
CA THR A 89 0.73 -15.19 -3.84
C THR A 89 2.25 -15.33 -3.70
N ARG A 90 2.74 -16.39 -3.05
CA ARG A 90 4.19 -16.56 -2.77
C ARG A 90 5.07 -16.46 -4.01
N ARG A 91 4.63 -17.05 -5.14
CA ARG A 91 5.40 -17.04 -6.40
C ARG A 91 5.34 -15.68 -7.06
N GLU A 92 4.16 -15.10 -7.10
CA GLU A 92 3.90 -13.77 -7.64
C GLU A 92 4.71 -12.72 -6.87
N TRP A 93 4.72 -12.77 -5.56
CA TRP A 93 5.51 -11.88 -4.71
C TRP A 93 7.02 -12.01 -4.96
N ALA A 94 7.54 -13.23 -5.06
CA ALA A 94 8.95 -13.43 -5.40
C ALA A 94 9.28 -12.86 -6.79
N HIS A 95 8.36 -12.98 -7.74
CA HIS A 95 8.49 -12.42 -9.08
C HIS A 95 8.45 -10.88 -9.04
N ASN A 96 7.50 -10.28 -8.34
CA ASN A 96 7.38 -8.84 -8.16
C ASN A 96 8.63 -8.23 -7.51
N VAL A 97 9.14 -8.87 -6.47
CA VAL A 97 10.40 -8.46 -5.82
C VAL A 97 11.58 -8.51 -6.80
N LYS A 98 11.64 -9.52 -7.68
CA LYS A 98 12.69 -9.62 -8.72
C LYS A 98 12.58 -8.48 -9.73
N ILE A 99 11.37 -8.17 -10.21
CA ILE A 99 11.11 -7.04 -11.11
C ILE A 99 11.50 -5.72 -10.43
N PHE A 100 11.01 -5.48 -9.22
CA PHE A 100 11.34 -4.30 -8.44
C PHE A 100 12.86 -4.12 -8.30
N ARG A 101 13.58 -5.19 -7.94
CA ARG A 101 15.05 -5.16 -7.84
C ARG A 101 15.73 -4.80 -9.15
N GLN A 102 15.23 -5.27 -10.29
CA GLN A 102 15.76 -4.91 -11.61
C GLN A 102 15.55 -3.43 -11.91
N ILE A 103 14.36 -2.88 -11.59
CA ILE A 103 14.03 -1.48 -11.80
C ILE A 103 14.94 -0.58 -10.98
N ILE A 104 15.05 -0.81 -9.66
CA ILE A 104 15.87 0.04 -8.78
C ILE A 104 17.38 -0.09 -9.03
N SER A 105 17.84 -1.20 -9.61
CA SER A 105 19.25 -1.37 -9.96
C SER A 105 19.67 -0.57 -11.19
N LYS A 106 18.75 -0.29 -12.09
CA LYS A 106 18.99 0.41 -13.36
C LYS A 106 18.46 1.84 -13.34
N GLY A 107 17.35 2.07 -12.63
CA GLY A 107 16.70 3.38 -12.52
C GLY A 107 17.43 4.28 -11.52
N LYS A 108 17.40 5.58 -11.82
CA LYS A 108 17.85 6.63 -10.89
C LYS A 108 16.60 7.30 -10.34
N PHE A 109 16.15 6.82 -9.18
CA PHE A 109 15.04 7.41 -8.44
C PHE A 109 15.56 8.06 -7.16
N ASP A 110 14.88 9.12 -6.73
CA ASP A 110 15.21 9.84 -5.49
C ASP A 110 14.35 9.34 -4.32
N VAL A 111 13.15 8.85 -4.62
CA VAL A 111 12.20 8.25 -3.66
C VAL A 111 11.46 7.09 -4.31
N VAL A 112 11.11 6.10 -3.53
CA VAL A 112 10.16 5.05 -3.90
C VAL A 112 8.93 5.16 -3.01
N ILE A 113 7.74 5.23 -3.60
CA ILE A 113 6.46 5.15 -2.91
C ILE A 113 5.83 3.81 -3.25
N GLY A 114 5.34 3.09 -2.24
CA GLY A 114 4.61 1.85 -2.42
C GLY A 114 3.27 1.92 -1.69
N ASP A 115 2.17 1.69 -2.39
CA ASP A 115 0.86 1.55 -1.77
C ASP A 115 0.57 0.07 -1.57
N GLU A 116 0.54 -0.33 -0.30
CA GLU A 116 0.31 -1.72 0.16
C GLU A 116 1.20 -2.79 -0.52
N THR A 117 2.41 -2.42 -0.86
CA THR A 117 3.41 -3.31 -1.46
C THR A 117 4.14 -4.12 -0.39
N TYR A 118 3.42 -5.04 0.26
CA TYR A 118 3.92 -5.81 1.40
C TYR A 118 5.17 -6.63 1.08
N GLU A 119 5.21 -7.26 -0.11
CA GLU A 119 6.33 -8.06 -0.57
C GLU A 119 7.61 -7.22 -0.69
N ILE A 120 7.49 -5.97 -1.13
CA ILE A 120 8.62 -5.03 -1.21
C ILE A 120 9.07 -4.66 0.20
N GLY A 121 8.14 -4.25 1.08
CA GLY A 121 8.43 -3.91 2.47
C GLY A 121 9.14 -5.05 3.22
N ILE A 122 8.62 -6.26 3.11
CA ILE A 122 9.22 -7.46 3.72
C ILE A 122 10.63 -7.69 3.15
N SER A 123 10.80 -7.61 1.83
CA SER A 123 12.09 -7.85 1.17
C SER A 123 13.15 -6.85 1.60
N LEU A 124 12.76 -5.57 1.78
CA LEU A 124 13.64 -4.53 2.30
C LEU A 124 14.01 -4.79 3.78
N SER A 125 13.03 -5.14 4.62
CA SER A 125 13.25 -5.43 6.04
C SER A 125 14.18 -6.63 6.27
N MET A 126 14.10 -7.62 5.38
CA MET A 126 14.95 -8.81 5.37
C MET A 126 16.29 -8.60 4.66
N LYS A 127 16.54 -7.40 4.11
CA LYS A 127 17.74 -7.06 3.33
C LYS A 127 17.93 -7.91 2.06
N LEU A 128 16.88 -8.53 1.56
CA LEU A 128 16.88 -9.25 0.28
C LEU A 128 17.00 -8.29 -0.90
N VAL A 129 16.46 -7.09 -0.73
CA VAL A 129 16.64 -5.95 -1.63
C VAL A 129 17.29 -4.82 -0.84
N ARG A 130 18.23 -4.12 -1.46
CA ARG A 130 18.88 -2.93 -0.90
C ARG A 130 18.43 -1.70 -1.67
N LEU A 131 17.72 -0.81 -0.99
CA LEU A 131 17.30 0.47 -1.54
C LEU A 131 18.19 1.58 -0.96
N LYS A 132 18.80 2.38 -1.85
CA LYS A 132 19.68 3.50 -1.44
C LYS A 132 18.92 4.77 -1.10
N VAL A 133 17.71 4.91 -1.65
CA VAL A 133 16.82 6.07 -1.49
C VAL A 133 15.73 5.80 -0.45
N PRO A 134 15.02 6.83 0.05
CA PRO A 134 13.90 6.65 0.95
C PRO A 134 12.79 5.78 0.34
N PHE A 135 12.14 4.99 1.20
CA PHE A 135 10.94 4.24 0.87
C PHE A 135 9.77 4.77 1.70
N VAL A 136 8.70 5.12 1.02
CA VAL A 136 7.43 5.54 1.64
C VAL A 136 6.41 4.45 1.40
N MET A 137 5.87 3.87 2.47
CA MET A 137 4.79 2.90 2.40
C MET A 137 3.48 3.58 2.75
N ILE A 138 2.43 3.32 1.97
CA ILE A 138 1.07 3.79 2.25
C ILE A 138 0.24 2.59 2.71
N TYR A 139 -0.49 2.76 3.79
CA TYR A 139 -1.42 1.79 4.37
C TYR A 139 -2.80 2.43 4.51
N ASP A 140 -3.87 1.63 4.43
CA ASP A 140 -5.23 2.01 4.81
C ASP A 140 -5.84 1.06 5.85
N PHE A 141 -5.13 -0.02 6.19
CA PHE A 141 -5.45 -0.87 7.34
C PHE A 141 -4.18 -1.41 7.98
N PHE A 142 -4.29 -1.94 9.20
CA PHE A 142 -3.18 -2.56 9.90
C PHE A 142 -3.62 -3.75 10.74
N GLY A 143 -2.98 -4.89 10.49
CA GLY A 143 -3.25 -6.15 11.15
C GLY A 143 -4.47 -6.88 10.59
N LEU A 144 -4.49 -8.18 10.75
CA LEU A 144 -5.53 -9.08 10.29
C LEU A 144 -6.19 -9.79 11.46
N ASP A 145 -7.44 -10.20 11.27
CA ASP A 145 -8.17 -11.10 12.15
C ASP A 145 -8.47 -12.40 11.42
N SER A 146 -8.57 -13.50 12.18
CA SER A 146 -9.00 -14.78 11.63
C SER A 146 -10.49 -14.72 11.29
N VAL A 147 -10.84 -15.17 10.10
CA VAL A 147 -12.24 -15.25 9.64
C VAL A 147 -12.91 -16.55 10.06
N THR A 148 -12.15 -17.49 10.65
CA THR A 148 -12.67 -18.77 11.14
C THR A 148 -12.11 -19.11 12.52
N GLU A 149 -12.73 -20.09 13.18
CA GLU A 149 -12.25 -20.65 14.45
C GLU A 149 -11.11 -21.68 14.27
N ASN A 150 -10.67 -21.93 13.03
CA ASN A 150 -9.63 -22.90 12.73
C ASN A 150 -8.29 -22.50 13.37
N PRO A 151 -7.69 -23.34 14.23
CA PRO A 151 -6.42 -23.01 14.89
C PRO A 151 -5.26 -22.76 13.93
N ILE A 152 -5.24 -23.45 12.78
CA ILE A 152 -4.19 -23.29 11.77
C ILE A 152 -4.31 -21.91 11.11
N GLU A 153 -5.53 -21.45 10.83
CA GLU A 153 -5.76 -20.11 10.29
C GLU A 153 -5.38 -19.04 11.33
N LYS A 154 -5.79 -19.20 12.57
CA LYS A 154 -5.39 -18.29 13.67
C LYS A 154 -3.88 -18.19 13.81
N LEU A 155 -3.16 -19.32 13.71
CA LEU A 155 -1.70 -19.33 13.73
C LEU A 155 -1.12 -18.62 12.50
N GLY A 156 -1.71 -18.78 11.33
CA GLY A 156 -1.32 -18.07 10.10
C GLY A 156 -1.48 -16.56 10.23
N VAL A 157 -2.62 -16.10 10.71
CA VAL A 157 -2.91 -14.69 11.00
C VAL A 157 -1.92 -14.13 12.03
N TYR A 158 -1.69 -14.84 13.12
CA TYR A 158 -0.71 -14.46 14.14
C TYR A 158 0.69 -14.30 13.53
N THR A 159 1.11 -15.26 12.71
CA THR A 159 2.42 -15.23 12.05
C THR A 159 2.53 -14.03 11.11
N TRP A 160 1.46 -13.73 10.36
CA TRP A 160 1.41 -12.59 9.47
C TRP A 160 1.50 -11.26 10.22
N ASN A 161 0.72 -11.10 11.28
CA ASN A 161 0.75 -9.92 12.14
C ASN A 161 2.13 -9.72 12.78
N TRP A 162 2.78 -10.81 13.19
CA TRP A 162 4.15 -10.78 13.72
C TRP A 162 5.17 -10.33 12.67
N ILE A 163 5.06 -10.86 11.43
CA ILE A 163 5.93 -10.45 10.30
C ILE A 163 5.73 -8.97 10.02
N TRP A 164 4.50 -8.51 9.99
CA TRP A 164 4.14 -7.11 9.73
C TRP A 164 4.74 -6.18 10.79
N ALA A 165 4.43 -6.39 12.05
CA ALA A 165 4.97 -5.58 13.14
C ALA A 165 6.50 -5.59 13.18
N LYS A 166 7.13 -6.73 12.88
CA LYS A 166 8.60 -6.84 12.81
C LYS A 166 9.17 -6.11 11.59
N THR A 167 8.48 -6.12 10.45
CA THR A 167 8.86 -5.40 9.25
C THR A 167 8.86 -3.91 9.50
N ASP A 168 7.76 -3.36 10.03
CA ASP A 168 7.64 -1.95 10.37
C ASP A 168 8.74 -1.51 11.33
N ARG A 169 8.93 -2.23 12.42
CA ARG A 169 9.99 -1.93 13.37
C ARG A 169 11.36 -1.83 12.71
N LYS A 170 11.68 -2.72 11.76
CA LYS A 170 12.96 -2.71 11.06
C LYS A 170 13.10 -1.60 10.03
N LEU A 171 12.01 -1.32 9.28
CA LEU A 171 12.03 -0.33 8.21
C LEU A 171 11.92 1.10 8.73
N LEU A 172 11.13 1.30 9.80
CA LEU A 172 10.67 2.62 10.23
C LEU A 172 11.39 3.13 11.48
N SER A 173 12.22 2.32 12.16
CA SER A 173 13.02 2.78 13.31
C SER A 173 14.11 3.79 12.94
N GLY A 174 14.41 3.96 11.65
CA GLY A 174 15.33 4.98 11.15
C GLY A 174 14.58 6.12 10.45
N GLN A 175 15.22 7.28 10.34
CA GLN A 175 14.62 8.46 9.69
C GLN A 175 14.56 8.39 8.16
N LYS A 176 15.04 7.29 7.56
CA LYS A 176 15.14 7.16 6.11
C LYS A 176 13.82 6.82 5.44
N ASN A 177 13.06 5.92 6.05
CA ASN A 177 11.81 5.42 5.50
C ASN A 177 10.62 5.98 6.27
N LEU A 178 9.46 6.00 5.62
CA LEU A 178 8.24 6.55 6.19
C LEU A 178 7.08 5.60 5.90
N ALA A 179 6.16 5.45 6.85
CA ALA A 179 4.85 4.88 6.62
C ALA A 179 3.79 5.96 6.80
N LEU A 180 2.88 6.04 5.85
CA LEU A 180 1.68 6.87 5.87
C LEU A 180 0.48 5.98 6.08
N PHE A 181 -0.48 6.43 6.89
CA PHE A 181 -1.78 5.77 7.03
C PHE A 181 -2.84 6.70 6.45
N ALA A 182 -3.55 6.22 5.41
CA ALA A 182 -4.63 6.96 4.75
C ALA A 182 -5.92 6.86 5.56
N GLY A 183 -6.02 7.66 6.60
CA GLY A 183 -7.12 7.69 7.56
C GLY A 183 -6.67 8.36 8.86
N GLU A 184 -7.50 8.22 9.87
CA GLU A 184 -7.29 8.76 11.21
C GLU A 184 -6.84 7.66 12.20
N PRO A 185 -6.23 7.99 13.35
CA PRO A 185 -5.83 6.98 14.34
C PRO A 185 -7.00 6.10 14.82
N GLU A 186 -8.20 6.63 14.80
CA GLU A 186 -9.43 5.95 15.23
C GLU A 186 -9.87 4.86 14.25
N ASP A 187 -9.46 4.93 12.99
CA ASP A 187 -9.74 3.92 11.97
C ASP A 187 -8.94 2.63 12.20
N VAL A 188 -7.85 2.71 12.96
CA VAL A 188 -7.10 1.53 13.37
C VAL A 188 -7.77 0.89 14.59
N PRO A 189 -8.17 -0.40 14.53
CA PRO A 189 -8.81 -1.08 15.65
C PRO A 189 -7.99 -1.02 16.94
N ASP A 190 -8.64 -0.71 18.07
CA ASP A 190 -8.01 -0.70 19.39
C ASP A 190 -7.98 -2.11 19.99
N THR A 191 -7.30 -3.02 19.31
CA THR A 191 -7.18 -4.44 19.67
C THR A 191 -5.75 -4.91 19.52
N GLY A 192 -5.38 -5.99 20.19
CA GLY A 192 -4.05 -6.61 20.05
C GLY A 192 -3.87 -7.29 18.69
N LEU A 193 -2.65 -7.26 18.16
CA LEU A 193 -2.27 -8.03 16.96
C LEU A 193 -2.19 -9.54 17.22
N GLY A 194 -2.21 -9.94 18.50
CA GLY A 194 -2.09 -11.31 18.97
C GLY A 194 -1.33 -11.40 20.27
N PHE A 195 -1.16 -12.62 20.76
CA PHE A 195 -0.48 -12.88 22.03
C PHE A 195 1.00 -12.42 21.98
N PHE A 196 1.44 -11.61 22.95
CA PHE A 196 2.75 -10.94 22.97
C PHE A 196 3.05 -9.99 21.81
N LEU A 197 2.06 -9.64 21.00
CA LEU A 197 2.20 -8.59 19.98
C LEU A 197 1.63 -7.27 20.49
N PRO A 198 2.04 -6.14 19.91
CA PRO A 198 1.54 -4.83 20.33
C PRO A 198 0.03 -4.67 20.05
N ASN A 199 -0.58 -3.70 20.71
CA ASN A 199 -1.86 -3.15 20.30
C ASN A 199 -1.71 -2.50 18.91
N ARG A 200 -2.70 -2.68 18.03
CA ARG A 200 -2.68 -2.19 16.64
C ARG A 200 -2.58 -0.67 16.57
N ARG A 201 -3.47 0.02 17.27
CA ARG A 201 -3.54 1.48 17.28
C ARG A 201 -2.27 2.10 17.86
N ASP A 202 -1.75 1.54 18.95
CA ASP A 202 -0.50 2.02 19.57
C ASP A 202 0.70 1.79 18.64
N HIS A 203 0.75 0.66 17.96
CA HIS A 203 1.78 0.38 16.97
C HIS A 203 1.69 1.38 15.80
N ALA A 204 0.51 1.59 15.26
CA ALA A 204 0.29 2.54 14.18
C ALA A 204 0.66 3.98 14.59
N LYS A 205 0.24 4.43 15.78
CA LYS A 205 0.64 5.74 16.33
C LYS A 205 2.16 5.87 16.53
N THR A 206 2.85 4.76 16.78
CA THR A 206 4.31 4.75 16.96
C THR A 206 5.07 4.85 15.64
N TYR A 207 4.59 4.20 14.59
CA TYR A 207 5.36 4.01 13.36
C TYR A 207 4.79 4.75 12.15
N TYR A 208 3.49 5.11 12.13
CA TYR A 208 2.85 5.71 10.98
C TYR A 208 2.55 7.19 11.18
N LYS A 209 2.52 7.93 10.08
CA LYS A 209 1.96 9.27 10.02
C LYS A 209 0.57 9.20 9.40
N PHE A 210 -0.42 9.64 10.13
CA PHE A 210 -1.81 9.71 9.66
C PHE A 210 -1.97 10.91 8.74
N THR A 211 -2.63 10.70 7.61
CA THR A 211 -2.83 11.73 6.59
C THR A 211 -4.26 12.26 6.52
N GLY A 212 -5.16 11.67 7.30
CA GLY A 212 -6.59 11.80 7.06
C GLY A 212 -7.01 11.08 5.78
N TYR A 213 -8.27 11.27 5.38
CA TYR A 213 -8.82 10.63 4.20
C TYR A 213 -8.33 11.31 2.92
N ILE A 214 -7.86 10.50 1.98
CA ILE A 214 -7.39 10.97 0.67
C ILE A 214 -8.51 10.73 -0.33
N LEU A 215 -9.10 11.82 -0.80
CA LEU A 215 -10.21 11.79 -1.73
C LEU A 215 -9.76 12.23 -3.14
N PRO A 216 -10.28 11.61 -4.21
CA PRO A 216 -9.97 11.99 -5.59
C PRO A 216 -10.70 13.28 -6.01
N PHE A 217 -11.46 13.91 -5.11
CA PHE A 217 -12.24 15.13 -5.34
C PHE A 217 -12.18 16.03 -4.11
N ASP A 218 -12.49 17.31 -4.31
CA ASP A 218 -12.65 18.25 -3.21
C ASP A 218 -14.07 18.12 -2.60
N PRO A 219 -14.20 17.64 -1.35
CA PRO A 219 -15.49 17.47 -0.70
C PRO A 219 -16.25 18.78 -0.49
N ALA A 220 -15.56 19.93 -0.48
CA ALA A 220 -16.21 21.24 -0.36
C ALA A 220 -17.16 21.53 -1.55
N GLN A 221 -16.89 20.93 -2.72
CA GLN A 221 -17.78 21.04 -3.90
C GLN A 221 -19.14 20.37 -3.68
N TYR A 222 -19.25 19.49 -2.68
CA TYR A 222 -20.47 18.74 -2.34
C TYR A 222 -21.07 19.18 -0.99
N ALA A 223 -20.55 20.23 -0.38
CA ALA A 223 -21.03 20.72 0.91
C ALA A 223 -22.43 21.37 0.85
N ASP A 224 -22.91 21.73 -0.34
CA ASP A 224 -24.27 22.25 -0.54
C ASP A 224 -25.32 21.13 -0.49
N LYS A 225 -25.87 20.92 0.74
CA LYS A 225 -26.89 19.90 1.00
C LYS A 225 -28.18 20.06 0.19
N THR A 226 -28.44 21.23 -0.39
CA THR A 226 -29.65 21.48 -1.17
C THR A 226 -29.66 20.73 -2.50
N ARG A 227 -28.50 20.38 -3.05
CA ARG A 227 -28.37 19.62 -4.30
C ARG A 227 -28.74 18.13 -4.16
N PHE A 228 -28.60 17.54 -2.99
CA PHE A 228 -28.92 16.12 -2.77
C PHE A 228 -30.40 15.88 -2.47
N MET A 229 -31.13 16.90 -1.97
CA MET A 229 -32.56 16.77 -1.68
C MET A 229 -33.44 16.95 -2.92
N SER A 230 -32.92 17.50 -4.02
CA SER A 230 -33.70 17.75 -5.26
C SER A 230 -33.73 16.58 -6.24
N GLN A 231 -32.99 15.51 -6.01
CA GLN A 231 -32.92 14.33 -6.90
C GLN A 231 -33.52 13.05 -6.30
N GLY A 232 -34.14 13.12 -5.14
CA GLY A 232 -34.77 12.02 -4.42
C GLY A 232 -36.28 12.19 -4.30
N GLY A 233 -36.95 12.45 -5.41
CA GLY A 233 -38.40 12.50 -5.55
C GLY A 233 -38.88 11.57 -6.63
#